data_f192afe4663229746810cebd44269735
#
_entry.id   f192afe4663229746810cebd44269735
#
_cell.length_a   1.000
_cell.length_b   1.000
_cell.length_c   1.000
_cell.angle_alpha   90.00
_cell.angle_beta   90.00
_cell.angle_gamma   90.00
#
_symmetry.space_group_name_H-M   'P 1'
#
loop_
_entity.id
_entity.type
_entity.pdbx_description
1 polymer ?
#
loop_
_entity_poly.entity_id
_entity_poly.type
_entity_poly.pdbx_seq_one_letter_code
_entity_poly.pdbx_strand_id
1 'polypeptide(L)'
;SLSRWEWQRARLFTTVEDLLTTSFVLPFLTPMLENAGANVFLPRERDWQRNVVVVDNESEDFHSNGLKVVSTTTGYKYLPVVRNLDNPFSLGTAVSFLMSEGDSLVYSGTVPVSGNYGVHVCYNASAESSSKVTYTVVTPRNRQSYTVNQQCGGSMWLYLGTLSLYAGDTRRIVVSGSGQVSADAVRLGGGMGHVERCGTTSNVPCYMEGARYYLQANGFDASVYT
;
A
#
# COMPACT_ATOMS: atom_id res chain seq x y z
N SER A 1 -22.48 -11.12 -3.03
CA SER A 1 -21.32 -10.37 -2.55
C SER A 1 -21.77 -9.33 -1.54
N LEU A 2 -21.17 -9.33 -0.36
CA LEU A 2 -21.44 -8.32 0.65
C LEU A 2 -20.76 -7.03 0.21
N SER A 3 -21.50 -5.95 0.16
CA SER A 3 -21.00 -4.61 -0.19
C SER A 3 -20.27 -3.91 0.96
N ARG A 4 -19.81 -4.67 1.95
CA ARG A 4 -19.15 -4.18 3.15
C ARG A 4 -18.03 -5.13 3.58
N TRP A 5 -17.04 -4.59 4.29
CA TRP A 5 -16.03 -5.40 4.97
C TRP A 5 -16.67 -6.12 6.15
N GLU A 6 -16.61 -7.43 6.11
CA GLU A 6 -17.02 -8.29 7.21
C GLU A 6 -15.96 -9.35 7.47
N TRP A 7 -15.84 -9.72 8.73
CA TRP A 7 -15.05 -10.88 9.11
C TRP A 7 -15.77 -12.15 8.65
N GLN A 8 -15.12 -12.93 7.84
CA GLN A 8 -15.72 -14.17 7.30
C GLN A 8 -15.82 -15.29 8.34
N ARG A 9 -15.12 -15.16 9.46
CA ARG A 9 -15.11 -16.17 10.53
C ARG A 9 -15.23 -15.51 11.88
N ALA A 10 -15.97 -16.15 12.81
CA ALA A 10 -15.98 -15.77 14.22
C ALA A 10 -14.55 -15.88 14.78
N ARG A 11 -14.12 -14.85 15.51
CA ARG A 11 -12.77 -14.79 16.04
C ARG A 11 -12.80 -14.75 17.56
N LEU A 12 -12.06 -15.64 18.15
CA LEU A 12 -11.67 -15.55 19.56
C LEU A 12 -10.52 -14.55 19.65
N PHE A 13 -10.65 -13.53 20.49
CA PHE A 13 -9.60 -12.57 20.83
C PHE A 13 -9.16 -11.57 19.74
N THR A 14 -10.02 -11.15 18.85
CA THR A 14 -9.72 -10.05 17.88
C THR A 14 -8.46 -10.26 16.99
N THR A 15 -7.79 -11.39 17.06
CA THR A 15 -6.62 -11.70 16.24
C THR A 15 -7.04 -11.98 14.80
N VAL A 16 -6.48 -11.24 13.87
CA VAL A 16 -6.68 -11.47 12.44
C VAL A 16 -5.90 -12.72 12.05
N GLU A 17 -6.54 -13.67 11.39
CA GLU A 17 -5.93 -14.94 10.94
C GLU A 17 -4.66 -14.68 10.12
N ASP A 18 -4.69 -13.66 9.26
CA ASP A 18 -3.54 -13.26 8.44
C ASP A 18 -2.37 -12.70 9.29
N LEU A 19 -2.68 -11.99 10.37
CA LEU A 19 -1.67 -11.50 11.30
C LEU A 19 -1.07 -12.63 12.14
N LEU A 20 -1.87 -13.62 12.50
CA LEU A 20 -1.38 -14.79 13.24
C LEU A 20 -0.33 -15.53 12.43
N THR A 21 -0.59 -15.77 11.14
CA THR A 21 0.38 -16.41 10.24
C THR A 21 1.67 -15.59 10.14
N THR A 22 1.57 -14.29 9.95
CA THR A 22 2.73 -13.38 9.89
C THR A 22 3.53 -13.40 11.18
N SER A 23 2.87 -13.47 12.33
CA SER A 23 3.51 -13.50 13.64
C SER A 23 4.34 -14.77 13.91
N PHE A 24 4.07 -15.86 13.19
CA PHE A 24 4.88 -17.08 13.23
C PHE A 24 5.95 -17.13 12.14
N VAL A 25 5.61 -16.66 10.94
CA VAL A 25 6.51 -16.73 9.78
C VAL A 25 7.74 -15.86 10.00
N LEU A 26 7.55 -14.60 10.40
CA LEU A 26 8.66 -13.66 10.51
C LEU A 26 9.62 -13.98 11.67
N PRO A 27 9.16 -14.18 12.92
CA PRO A 27 10.06 -14.37 14.05
C PRO A 27 10.58 -15.80 14.22
N PHE A 28 9.88 -16.82 13.69
CA PHE A 28 10.25 -18.21 13.90
C PHE A 28 10.62 -18.95 12.61
N LEU A 29 9.70 -19.07 11.67
CA LEU A 29 9.92 -19.89 10.48
C LEU A 29 11.06 -19.35 9.62
N THR A 30 11.13 -18.05 9.39
CA THR A 30 12.18 -17.43 8.59
C THR A 30 13.57 -17.66 9.17
N PRO A 31 13.84 -17.33 10.45
CA PRO A 31 15.15 -17.62 11.06
C PRO A 31 15.49 -19.11 11.08
N MET A 32 14.52 -19.98 11.28
CA MET A 32 14.77 -21.44 11.24
C MET A 32 15.21 -21.91 9.86
N LEU A 33 14.56 -21.41 8.79
CA LEU A 33 14.95 -21.74 7.42
C LEU A 33 16.32 -21.18 7.07
N GLU A 34 16.61 -19.93 7.45
CA GLU A 34 17.92 -19.30 7.24
C GLU A 34 19.03 -20.04 7.98
N ASN A 35 18.80 -20.42 9.23
CA ASN A 35 19.74 -21.23 10.01
C ASN A 35 19.97 -22.62 9.42
N ALA A 36 19.00 -23.15 8.69
CA ALA A 36 19.14 -24.39 7.93
C ALA A 36 19.82 -24.19 6.56
N GLY A 37 20.26 -22.97 6.24
CA GLY A 37 20.99 -22.65 5.01
C GLY A 37 20.09 -22.23 3.83
N ALA A 38 18.80 -21.99 4.05
CA ALA A 38 17.90 -21.53 3.01
C ALA A 38 18.04 -20.01 2.77
N ASN A 39 17.92 -19.60 1.49
CA ASN A 39 17.71 -18.20 1.14
C ASN A 39 16.22 -17.88 1.20
N VAL A 40 15.79 -17.11 2.18
CA VAL A 40 14.37 -16.81 2.40
C VAL A 40 14.05 -15.41 1.88
N PHE A 41 13.10 -15.33 0.95
CA PHE A 41 12.56 -14.07 0.44
C PHE A 41 11.17 -13.84 1.00
N LEU A 42 10.98 -12.70 1.67
CA LEU A 42 9.70 -12.29 2.22
C LEU A 42 9.13 -11.15 1.40
N PRO A 43 7.86 -11.23 1.00
CA PRO A 43 7.18 -10.10 0.41
C PRO A 43 7.22 -8.90 1.37
N ARG A 44 7.59 -7.72 0.85
CA ARG A 44 7.60 -6.46 1.62
C ARG A 44 8.54 -6.44 2.82
N GLU A 45 9.54 -7.32 2.90
CA GLU A 45 10.50 -7.35 4.01
C GLU A 45 11.19 -6.00 4.25
N ARG A 46 11.31 -5.16 3.21
CA ARG A 46 11.93 -3.83 3.27
C ARG A 46 10.92 -2.68 3.41
N ASP A 47 9.65 -2.98 3.57
CA ASP A 47 8.60 -1.97 3.75
C ASP A 47 8.45 -1.62 5.24
N TRP A 48 9.46 -0.96 5.78
CA TRP A 48 9.56 -0.64 7.20
C TRP A 48 8.97 0.72 7.57
N GLN A 49 8.64 1.53 6.57
CA GLN A 49 8.16 2.87 6.83
C GLN A 49 6.71 2.86 7.33
N ARG A 50 6.54 3.22 8.61
CA ARG A 50 5.23 3.31 9.27
C ARG A 50 4.43 4.53 8.80
N ASN A 51 5.15 5.65 8.53
CA ASN A 51 4.47 6.81 8.02
C ASN A 51 3.80 6.48 6.69
N VAL A 52 2.55 6.90 6.57
CA VAL A 52 1.77 6.71 5.36
C VAL A 52 1.45 8.07 4.73
N VAL A 53 1.60 8.14 3.43
CA VAL A 53 1.11 9.26 2.64
C VAL A 53 0.27 8.70 1.51
N VAL A 54 -0.96 9.16 1.43
CA VAL A 54 -1.90 8.79 0.37
C VAL A 54 -2.25 10.04 -0.42
N VAL A 55 -2.22 9.93 -1.74
CA VAL A 55 -2.76 10.93 -2.66
C VAL A 55 -3.83 10.25 -3.48
N ASP A 56 -5.04 10.72 -3.36
CA ASP A 56 -6.25 10.23 -3.99
C ASP A 56 -6.55 11.03 -5.26
N ASN A 57 -7.29 10.45 -6.20
CA ASN A 57 -7.73 11.18 -7.39
C ASN A 57 -8.71 12.34 -7.08
N GLU A 58 -9.29 12.35 -5.89
CA GLU A 58 -10.13 13.46 -5.40
C GLU A 58 -9.30 14.54 -4.67
N SER A 59 -7.99 14.33 -4.49
CA SER A 59 -7.08 15.27 -3.82
C SER A 59 -6.67 16.42 -4.73
N GLU A 60 -6.42 17.60 -4.15
CA GLU A 60 -5.83 18.75 -4.86
C GLU A 60 -4.42 18.45 -5.40
N ASP A 61 -3.74 17.45 -4.83
CA ASP A 61 -2.42 16.98 -5.24
C ASP A 61 -2.45 16.03 -6.47
N PHE A 62 -3.64 15.73 -6.98
CA PHE A 62 -3.84 14.96 -8.21
C PHE A 62 -4.17 15.88 -9.39
N HIS A 63 -3.48 15.68 -10.51
CA HIS A 63 -3.66 16.47 -11.73
C HIS A 63 -3.84 15.56 -12.94
N SER A 64 -4.97 15.70 -13.61
CA SER A 64 -5.30 14.97 -14.84
C SER A 64 -4.92 15.72 -16.13
N ASN A 65 -4.40 16.95 -16.02
CA ASN A 65 -3.94 17.76 -17.13
C ASN A 65 -4.99 17.96 -18.24
N GLY A 66 -6.28 18.00 -17.89
CA GLY A 66 -7.39 18.20 -18.83
C GLY A 66 -7.70 16.98 -19.71
N LEU A 67 -7.24 15.79 -19.34
CA LEU A 67 -7.53 14.56 -20.08
C LEU A 67 -9.02 14.23 -20.07
N LYS A 68 -9.47 13.60 -21.16
CA LYS A 68 -10.85 13.18 -21.31
C LYS A 68 -11.19 12.03 -20.35
N VAL A 69 -12.17 12.26 -19.49
CA VAL A 69 -12.77 11.23 -18.66
C VAL A 69 -13.61 10.28 -19.51
N VAL A 70 -13.39 8.98 -19.36
CA VAL A 70 -14.16 7.91 -19.99
C VAL A 70 -15.25 7.44 -19.05
N SER A 71 -14.90 7.17 -17.79
CA SER A 71 -15.84 6.70 -16.78
C SER A 71 -15.38 7.06 -15.38
N THR A 72 -16.33 7.12 -14.45
CA THR A 72 -16.09 7.23 -13.02
C THR A 72 -16.83 6.08 -12.33
N THR A 73 -16.13 5.38 -11.47
CA THR A 73 -16.65 4.24 -10.73
C THR A 73 -16.33 4.40 -9.24
N THR A 74 -16.85 3.52 -8.40
CA THR A 74 -16.44 3.49 -6.99
C THR A 74 -14.96 3.16 -6.88
N GLY A 75 -14.26 3.80 -5.95
CA GLY A 75 -12.83 3.67 -5.74
C GLY A 75 -12.44 3.81 -4.28
N TYR A 76 -11.16 4.00 -4.06
CA TYR A 76 -10.57 4.15 -2.74
C TYR A 76 -10.92 5.51 -2.13
N LYS A 77 -11.04 5.52 -0.81
CA LYS A 77 -11.06 6.73 0.01
C LYS A 77 -10.19 6.54 1.24
N TYR A 78 -9.32 7.49 1.49
CA TYR A 78 -8.54 7.50 2.72
C TYR A 78 -9.44 7.67 3.93
N LEU A 79 -9.36 6.74 4.87
CA LEU A 79 -10.04 6.79 6.16
C LEU A 79 -8.98 6.81 7.26
N PRO A 80 -8.96 7.82 8.15
CA PRO A 80 -8.07 7.83 9.30
C PRO A 80 -8.28 6.64 10.24
N VAL A 81 -9.52 6.16 10.31
CA VAL A 81 -9.93 4.97 11.06
C VAL A 81 -10.87 4.16 10.19
N VAL A 82 -10.49 2.93 9.87
CA VAL A 82 -11.35 1.97 9.17
C VAL A 82 -12.21 1.26 10.20
N ARG A 83 -13.53 1.43 10.12
CA ARG A 83 -14.49 0.69 10.95
C ARG A 83 -14.79 -0.67 10.32
N ASN A 84 -15.27 -1.63 11.11
CA ASN A 84 -15.54 -3.01 10.67
C ASN A 84 -16.50 -3.14 9.47
N LEU A 85 -17.25 -2.10 9.14
CA LEU A 85 -18.22 -2.11 8.04
C LEU A 85 -17.81 -1.25 6.86
N ASP A 86 -16.71 -0.52 6.96
CA ASP A 86 -16.26 0.38 5.91
C ASP A 86 -15.28 -0.36 4.98
N ASN A 87 -15.62 -0.42 3.70
CA ASN A 87 -14.69 -0.84 2.67
C ASN A 87 -14.04 0.41 2.04
N PRO A 88 -12.79 0.76 2.37
CA PRO A 88 -12.16 1.96 1.85
C PRO A 88 -12.04 1.98 0.32
N PHE A 89 -12.04 0.82 -0.33
CA PHE A 89 -11.97 0.70 -1.80
C PHE A 89 -13.33 0.88 -2.51
N SER A 90 -14.37 1.23 -1.78
CA SER A 90 -15.71 1.49 -2.33
C SER A 90 -16.38 2.76 -1.80
N LEU A 91 -15.63 3.60 -1.10
CA LEU A 91 -16.16 4.83 -0.49
C LEU A 91 -15.76 6.11 -1.23
N GLY A 92 -14.78 6.03 -2.11
CA GLY A 92 -14.32 7.09 -2.99
C GLY A 92 -14.66 6.83 -4.44
N THR A 93 -13.92 7.48 -5.33
CA THR A 93 -14.05 7.32 -6.77
C THR A 93 -12.75 6.86 -7.43
N ALA A 94 -12.88 6.10 -8.50
CA ALA A 94 -11.81 5.81 -9.44
C ALA A 94 -12.23 6.36 -10.82
N VAL A 95 -11.33 7.05 -11.49
CA VAL A 95 -11.61 7.71 -12.76
C VAL A 95 -10.78 7.09 -13.87
N SER A 96 -11.42 6.72 -14.97
CA SER A 96 -10.73 6.25 -16.16
C SER A 96 -10.59 7.39 -17.17
N PHE A 97 -9.40 7.55 -17.71
CA PHE A 97 -9.03 8.56 -18.69
C PHE A 97 -8.65 7.92 -20.03
N LEU A 98 -8.97 8.58 -21.13
CA LEU A 98 -8.43 8.23 -22.43
C LEU A 98 -7.10 8.97 -22.61
N MET A 99 -6.01 8.22 -22.72
CA MET A 99 -4.65 8.74 -22.81
C MET A 99 -4.03 8.38 -24.15
N SER A 100 -3.23 9.30 -24.69
CA SER A 100 -2.37 9.16 -25.85
C SER A 100 -0.90 9.20 -25.45
N GLU A 101 -0.01 8.91 -26.36
CA GLU A 101 1.43 9.06 -26.13
C GLU A 101 1.77 10.52 -25.79
N GLY A 102 2.51 10.71 -24.71
CA GLY A 102 2.86 12.02 -24.16
C GLY A 102 1.91 12.53 -23.07
N ASP A 103 0.72 11.95 -22.94
CA ASP A 103 -0.19 12.28 -21.86
C ASP A 103 0.29 11.73 -20.52
N SER A 104 -0.09 12.44 -19.44
CA SER A 104 0.25 12.01 -18.10
C SER A 104 -0.76 12.45 -17.05
N LEU A 105 -0.95 11.60 -16.04
CA LEU A 105 -1.58 11.94 -14.78
C LEU A 105 -0.49 12.12 -13.73
N VAL A 106 -0.68 13.00 -12.77
CA VAL A 106 0.36 13.30 -11.77
C VAL A 106 -0.22 13.32 -10.38
N TYR A 107 0.38 12.54 -9.48
CA TYR A 107 0.18 12.61 -8.04
C TYR A 107 1.40 13.28 -7.42
N SER A 108 1.20 14.36 -6.67
CA SER A 108 2.27 15.19 -6.11
C SER A 108 2.29 15.09 -4.59
N GLY A 109 3.37 15.50 -3.96
CA GLY A 109 3.43 15.65 -2.51
C GLY A 109 4.83 15.48 -1.93
N THR A 110 4.90 15.44 -0.60
CA THR A 110 6.14 15.26 0.18
C THR A 110 5.97 14.10 1.16
N VAL A 111 7.08 13.61 1.73
CA VAL A 111 7.05 12.68 2.86
C VAL A 111 7.46 13.39 4.14
N PRO A 112 6.85 13.04 5.30
CA PRO A 112 7.13 13.74 6.56
C PRO A 112 8.52 13.43 7.13
N VAL A 113 9.04 12.24 6.86
CA VAL A 113 10.33 11.75 7.40
C VAL A 113 11.09 11.07 6.29
N SER A 114 12.42 11.22 6.27
CA SER A 114 13.28 10.48 5.35
C SER A 114 13.29 8.99 5.68
N GLY A 115 13.28 8.13 4.67
CA GLY A 115 13.33 6.68 4.85
C GLY A 115 12.99 5.90 3.59
N ASN A 116 12.91 4.59 3.72
CA ASN A 116 12.52 3.69 2.64
C ASN A 116 11.00 3.51 2.65
N TYR A 117 10.34 3.94 1.60
CA TYR A 117 8.89 3.89 1.45
C TYR A 117 8.49 2.83 0.43
N GLY A 118 7.60 1.93 0.81
CA GLY A 118 6.89 1.08 -0.14
C GLY A 118 5.96 1.94 -1.00
N VAL A 119 6.01 1.73 -2.31
CA VAL A 119 5.16 2.41 -3.28
C VAL A 119 4.02 1.48 -3.65
N HIS A 120 2.81 1.96 -3.49
CA HIS A 120 1.60 1.20 -3.82
C HIS A 120 0.69 2.06 -4.69
N VAL A 121 -0.06 1.40 -5.56
CA VAL A 121 -1.07 2.05 -6.40
C VAL A 121 -2.40 1.32 -6.28
N CYS A 122 -3.48 2.09 -6.40
CA CYS A 122 -4.84 1.59 -6.54
C CYS A 122 -5.41 2.04 -7.88
N TYR A 123 -6.15 1.17 -8.52
CA TYR A 123 -6.88 1.43 -9.76
C TYR A 123 -8.03 0.42 -9.88
N ASN A 124 -8.99 0.67 -10.75
CA ASN A 124 -10.00 -0.32 -11.08
C ASN A 124 -9.61 -1.05 -12.37
N ALA A 125 -9.57 -2.38 -12.30
CA ALA A 125 -9.25 -3.20 -13.45
C ALA A 125 -10.44 -3.29 -14.41
N SER A 126 -10.15 -3.26 -15.72
CA SER A 126 -11.12 -3.48 -16.79
C SER A 126 -10.44 -4.10 -18.00
N ALA A 127 -11.15 -4.94 -18.74
CA ALA A 127 -10.63 -5.55 -19.96
C ALA A 127 -10.26 -4.50 -21.04
N GLU A 128 -10.91 -3.32 -20.99
CA GLU A 128 -10.65 -2.19 -21.88
C GLU A 128 -9.45 -1.34 -21.44
N SER A 129 -8.96 -1.55 -20.22
CA SER A 129 -7.83 -0.79 -19.69
C SER A 129 -6.53 -1.17 -20.37
N SER A 130 -5.57 -0.25 -20.34
CA SER A 130 -4.22 -0.48 -20.88
C SER A 130 -3.49 -1.59 -20.10
N SER A 131 -2.88 -2.50 -20.84
CA SER A 131 -2.03 -3.56 -20.27
C SER A 131 -0.61 -3.07 -19.93
N LYS A 132 -0.27 -1.82 -20.27
CA LYS A 132 1.07 -1.24 -20.07
C LYS A 132 0.96 0.20 -19.56
N VAL A 133 0.55 0.34 -18.30
CA VAL A 133 0.55 1.63 -17.61
C VAL A 133 1.85 1.77 -16.82
N THR A 134 2.56 2.86 -17.03
CA THR A 134 3.83 3.12 -16.37
C THR A 134 3.64 4.15 -15.24
N TYR A 135 4.00 3.76 -14.03
CA TYR A 135 4.08 4.63 -12.87
C TYR A 135 5.55 5.01 -12.64
N THR A 136 5.87 6.27 -12.78
CA THR A 136 7.23 6.79 -12.58
C THR A 136 7.28 7.67 -11.35
N VAL A 137 7.98 7.23 -10.33
CA VAL A 137 8.29 8.06 -9.15
C VAL A 137 9.47 8.96 -9.50
N VAL A 138 9.25 10.26 -9.47
CA VAL A 138 10.25 11.31 -9.77
C VAL A 138 10.50 12.11 -8.51
N THR A 139 11.74 12.17 -8.09
CA THR A 139 12.23 13.01 -6.99
C THR A 139 13.40 13.85 -7.51
N PRO A 140 13.88 14.88 -6.78
CA PRO A 140 15.08 15.61 -7.16
C PRO A 140 16.34 14.74 -7.32
N ARG A 141 16.35 13.54 -6.71
CA ARG A 141 17.52 12.67 -6.60
C ARG A 141 17.41 11.38 -7.42
N ASN A 142 16.18 10.95 -7.74
CA ASN A 142 15.96 9.64 -8.35
C ASN A 142 14.73 9.65 -9.26
N ARG A 143 14.75 8.71 -10.21
CA ARG A 143 13.61 8.41 -11.07
C ARG A 143 13.50 6.89 -11.22
N GLN A 144 12.38 6.33 -10.80
CA GLN A 144 12.13 4.90 -10.87
C GLN A 144 10.77 4.62 -11.51
N SER A 145 10.72 3.72 -12.48
CA SER A 145 9.51 3.37 -13.22
C SER A 145 9.09 1.94 -12.95
N TYR A 146 7.77 1.72 -12.95
CA TYR A 146 7.12 0.43 -12.80
C TYR A 146 6.03 0.31 -13.84
N THR A 147 5.90 -0.85 -14.47
CA THR A 147 4.84 -1.12 -15.45
C THR A 147 3.79 -2.02 -14.84
N VAL A 148 2.53 -1.63 -15.00
CA VAL A 148 1.35 -2.30 -14.45
C VAL A 148 0.39 -2.65 -15.57
N ASN A 149 -0.14 -3.87 -15.54
CA ASN A 149 -1.27 -4.27 -16.38
C ASN A 149 -2.57 -3.98 -15.64
N GLN A 150 -3.31 -2.96 -16.11
CA GLN A 150 -4.58 -2.57 -15.49
C GLN A 150 -5.80 -3.38 -16.00
N GLN A 151 -5.58 -4.42 -16.80
CA GLN A 151 -6.63 -5.35 -17.18
C GLN A 151 -6.94 -6.38 -16.10
N CYS A 152 -6.07 -6.50 -15.10
CA CYS A 152 -6.23 -7.42 -13.99
C CYS A 152 -5.71 -6.81 -12.68
N GLY A 153 -6.07 -7.43 -11.56
CA GLY A 153 -5.84 -6.84 -10.23
C GLY A 153 -6.76 -5.65 -10.01
N GLY A 154 -6.45 -4.76 -9.13
CA GLY A 154 -7.24 -3.55 -8.91
C GLY A 154 -8.19 -3.66 -7.72
N SER A 155 -8.79 -2.53 -7.34
CA SER A 155 -9.59 -2.37 -6.12
C SER A 155 -8.86 -2.85 -4.85
N MET A 156 -7.53 -2.71 -4.86
CA MET A 156 -6.62 -3.08 -3.78
C MET A 156 -5.31 -2.31 -3.92
N TRP A 157 -4.49 -2.33 -2.88
CA TRP A 157 -3.14 -1.80 -2.96
C TRP A 157 -2.20 -2.79 -3.66
N LEU A 158 -1.78 -2.44 -4.87
CA LEU A 158 -0.72 -3.14 -5.58
C LEU A 158 0.64 -2.56 -5.19
N TYR A 159 1.50 -3.38 -4.58
CA TYR A 159 2.87 -2.99 -4.26
C TYR A 159 3.75 -3.01 -5.51
N LEU A 160 4.49 -1.92 -5.74
CA LEU A 160 5.38 -1.77 -6.89
C LEU A 160 6.86 -1.97 -6.53
N GLY A 161 7.26 -1.51 -5.36
CA GLY A 161 8.65 -1.57 -4.91
C GLY A 161 8.89 -0.62 -3.74
N THR A 162 10.12 -0.57 -3.25
CA THR A 162 10.54 0.32 -2.17
C THR A 162 11.59 1.31 -2.65
N LEU A 163 11.43 2.58 -2.30
CA LEU A 163 12.34 3.66 -2.66
C LEU A 163 12.77 4.46 -1.43
N SER A 164 14.03 4.92 -1.43
CA SER A 164 14.51 5.90 -0.46
C SER A 164 13.96 7.28 -0.83
N LEU A 165 13.16 7.86 0.05
CA LEU A 165 12.58 9.20 -0.07
C LEU A 165 13.08 10.08 1.07
N TYR A 166 13.23 11.36 0.80
CA TYR A 166 13.77 12.33 1.75
C TYR A 166 12.70 13.35 2.13
N ALA A 167 12.63 13.67 3.42
CA ALA A 167 11.73 14.69 3.92
C ALA A 167 12.03 16.05 3.25
N GLY A 168 10.97 16.74 2.87
CA GLY A 168 11.07 18.05 2.19
C GLY A 168 11.32 17.98 0.68
N ASP A 169 11.77 16.83 0.15
CA ASP A 169 11.86 16.67 -1.30
C ASP A 169 10.45 16.55 -1.91
N THR A 170 10.16 17.41 -2.88
CA THR A 170 8.95 17.29 -3.69
C THR A 170 9.08 16.05 -4.56
N ARG A 171 8.07 15.20 -4.53
CA ARG A 171 7.96 14.05 -5.40
C ARG A 171 6.72 14.13 -6.28
N ARG A 172 6.82 13.51 -7.43
CA ARG A 172 5.68 13.28 -8.33
C ARG A 172 5.65 11.82 -8.73
N ILE A 173 4.48 11.24 -8.72
CA ILE A 173 4.24 9.95 -9.34
C ILE A 173 3.51 10.25 -10.64
N VAL A 174 4.24 10.11 -11.73
CA VAL A 174 3.74 10.36 -13.09
C VAL A 174 3.23 9.05 -13.65
N VAL A 175 1.97 9.03 -14.04
CA VAL A 175 1.32 7.89 -14.70
C VAL A 175 1.24 8.18 -16.17
N SER A 176 1.78 7.29 -16.99
CA SER A 176 1.75 7.39 -18.45
C SER A 176 1.32 6.06 -19.06
N GLY A 177 0.73 6.13 -20.23
CA GLY A 177 0.23 4.98 -20.96
C GLY A 177 -0.54 5.41 -22.19
N SER A 178 -1.10 4.46 -22.92
CA SER A 178 -1.98 4.72 -24.04
C SER A 178 -3.25 3.89 -23.94
N GLY A 179 -4.36 4.40 -24.44
CA GLY A 179 -5.68 3.81 -24.30
C GLY A 179 -6.35 4.22 -22.99
N GLN A 180 -7.19 3.37 -22.44
CA GLN A 180 -7.90 3.66 -21.21
C GLN A 180 -6.99 3.38 -19.99
N VAL A 181 -6.81 4.39 -19.15
CA VAL A 181 -6.00 4.32 -17.93
C VAL A 181 -6.86 4.68 -16.73
N SER A 182 -6.94 3.79 -15.76
CA SER A 182 -7.66 4.02 -14.50
C SER A 182 -6.73 4.68 -13.48
N ALA A 183 -7.20 5.73 -12.85
CA ALA A 183 -6.56 6.44 -11.74
C ALA A 183 -7.48 6.43 -10.53
N ASP A 184 -6.94 6.05 -9.38
CA ASP A 184 -7.62 6.04 -8.10
C ASP A 184 -6.68 6.69 -7.08
N ALA A 185 -5.84 5.93 -6.42
CA ALA A 185 -4.96 6.46 -5.39
C ALA A 185 -3.54 5.89 -5.47
N VAL A 186 -2.59 6.64 -4.92
CA VAL A 186 -1.23 6.18 -4.66
C VAL A 186 -0.92 6.29 -3.18
N ARG A 187 -0.21 5.30 -2.65
CA ARG A 187 0.20 5.24 -1.25
C ARG A 187 1.70 5.02 -1.14
N LEU A 188 2.32 5.78 -0.28
CA LEU A 188 3.72 5.61 0.11
C LEU A 188 3.81 5.25 1.57
N GLY A 189 4.56 4.21 1.89
CA GLY A 189 4.71 3.69 3.24
C GLY A 189 3.46 2.99 3.75
N GLY A 190 3.15 3.18 5.04
CA GLY A 190 2.11 2.39 5.72
C GLY A 190 2.53 0.94 5.88
N GLY A 191 3.84 0.69 5.93
CA GLY A 191 4.44 -0.61 6.19
C GLY A 191 4.38 -0.98 7.67
N MET A 192 4.79 -2.20 7.94
CA MET A 192 4.70 -2.81 9.28
C MET A 192 5.68 -2.23 10.30
N GLY A 193 6.66 -1.47 9.87
CA GLY A 193 7.78 -1.08 10.68
C GLY A 193 8.83 -2.19 10.78
N HIS A 194 9.84 -1.96 11.58
CA HIS A 194 10.87 -2.95 11.85
C HIS A 194 10.28 -4.02 12.77
N VAL A 195 9.95 -5.18 12.22
CA VAL A 195 9.66 -6.36 13.02
C VAL A 195 11.00 -6.98 13.35
N GLU A 196 11.44 -6.83 14.59
CA GLU A 196 12.68 -7.46 15.02
C GLU A 196 12.51 -8.98 14.95
N ARG A 197 13.42 -9.62 14.23
CA ARG A 197 13.54 -11.08 14.26
C ARG A 197 13.97 -11.51 15.66
N CYS A 198 13.54 -12.67 16.11
CA CYS A 198 13.86 -13.18 17.46
C CYS A 198 15.35 -13.09 17.77
N GLY A 199 15.70 -12.48 18.88
CA GLY A 199 17.08 -12.22 19.30
C GLY A 199 17.23 -10.95 20.13
N THR A 200 16.12 -10.25 20.36
CA THR A 200 16.10 -9.04 21.18
C THR A 200 16.17 -9.35 22.66
N THR A 201 16.62 -8.37 23.43
CA THR A 201 16.60 -8.41 24.90
C THR A 201 15.20 -8.22 25.50
N SER A 202 14.17 -8.17 24.67
CA SER A 202 12.78 -8.06 25.13
C SER A 202 12.29 -9.37 25.73
N ASN A 203 11.68 -9.28 26.89
CA ASN A 203 11.03 -10.42 27.55
C ASN A 203 9.66 -10.76 26.91
N VAL A 204 9.22 -9.96 25.96
CA VAL A 204 7.94 -10.15 25.27
C VAL A 204 8.16 -10.99 24.02
N PRO A 205 7.38 -12.05 23.81
CA PRO A 205 7.45 -12.81 22.56
C PRO A 205 7.25 -11.93 21.32
N CYS A 206 8.10 -12.09 20.32
CA CYS A 206 8.09 -11.24 19.09
C CYS A 206 6.73 -11.16 18.41
N TYR A 207 5.96 -12.26 18.42
CA TYR A 207 4.63 -12.29 17.84
C TYR A 207 3.62 -11.40 18.61
N MET A 208 3.78 -11.27 19.92
CA MET A 208 2.92 -10.40 20.74
C MET A 208 3.26 -8.93 20.48
N GLU A 209 4.54 -8.58 20.33
CA GLU A 209 4.95 -7.23 19.94
C GLU A 209 4.47 -6.87 18.54
N GLY A 210 4.55 -7.79 17.60
CA GLY A 210 3.98 -7.61 16.27
C GLY A 210 2.47 -7.38 16.30
N ALA A 211 1.74 -8.19 17.07
CA ALA A 211 0.30 -8.03 17.25
C ALA A 211 -0.06 -6.69 17.92
N ARG A 212 0.65 -6.31 18.99
CA ARG A 212 0.49 -5.02 19.65
C ARG A 212 0.69 -3.87 18.67
N TYR A 213 1.76 -3.92 17.91
CA TYR A 213 2.06 -2.90 16.91
C TYR A 213 0.92 -2.71 15.90
N TYR A 214 0.41 -3.80 15.34
CA TYR A 214 -0.69 -3.74 14.38
C TYR A 214 -1.97 -3.18 14.98
N LEU A 215 -2.31 -3.59 16.19
CA LEU A 215 -3.47 -3.07 16.88
C LEU A 215 -3.33 -1.56 17.11
N GLN A 216 -2.19 -1.11 17.61
CA GLN A 216 -1.93 0.32 17.84
C GLN A 216 -1.92 1.13 16.53
N ALA A 217 -1.34 0.60 15.45
CA ALA A 217 -1.34 1.24 14.14
C ALA A 217 -2.75 1.41 13.55
N ASN A 218 -3.68 0.56 13.98
CA ASN A 218 -5.10 0.66 13.61
C ASN A 218 -5.96 1.37 14.66
N GLY A 219 -5.35 2.11 15.58
CA GLY A 219 -6.06 2.95 16.55
C GLY A 219 -6.63 2.21 17.75
N PHE A 220 -6.25 0.95 17.99
CA PHE A 220 -6.62 0.23 19.18
C PHE A 220 -5.64 0.53 20.32
N ASP A 221 -6.15 0.73 21.52
CA ASP A 221 -5.32 0.74 22.72
C ASP A 221 -4.96 -0.70 23.08
N ALA A 222 -3.72 -1.08 22.73
CA ALA A 222 -3.23 -2.43 22.91
C ALA A 222 -1.97 -2.45 23.78
N SER A 223 -2.01 -3.26 24.83
CA SER A 223 -0.89 -3.52 25.74
C SER A 223 -0.63 -5.03 25.81
N VAL A 224 0.63 -5.39 25.96
CA VAL A 224 1.05 -6.79 26.20
C VAL A 224 1.29 -6.96 27.69
N TYR A 225 0.62 -7.92 28.27
CA TYR A 225 0.81 -8.34 29.66
C TYR A 225 1.50 -9.71 29.66
N THR A 226 2.62 -9.81 30.34
CA THR A 226 3.38 -11.07 30.54
C THR A 226 3.34 -11.48 32.01
#